data_cdcf148655216c76ebeceae218b54a24
#
_entry.id   cdcf148655216c76ebeceae218b54a24
#
_cell.length_a   1.000
_cell.length_b   1.000
_cell.length_c   1.000
_cell.angle_alpha   90.00
_cell.angle_beta   90.00
_cell.angle_gamma   90.00
#
_symmetry.space_group_name_H-M   'P 1'
#
loop_
_entity.id
_entity.type
_entity.pdbx_description
1 polymer ?
#
loop_
_entity_poly.entity_id
_entity_poly.type
_entity_poly.pdbx_seq_one_letter_code
_entity_poly.pdbx_strand_id
1 'polypeptide(L)'
;MLSLKALHIIFVTSWFAGLFYLPRLFVNHAMVEDTATRERLALMEMKLYRFMTPLGILALVFGLWLWFGFGFAGGWLHAKTLLVIGLVGYHLYCGKLMRDFAAGRNTRSHVWYRYFNEIPVVVLFIVVFLVVLKPF
;
A
#
# COMPACT_ATOMS: atom_id res chain seq x y z
N MET A 1 7.60 -23.40 -8.17
CA MET A 1 6.32 -22.76 -7.83
C MET A 1 6.20 -22.36 -6.38
N LEU A 2 6.51 -23.24 -5.43
CA LEU A 2 6.39 -22.91 -4.00
C LEU A 2 7.30 -21.74 -3.58
N SER A 3 8.54 -21.71 -4.08
CA SER A 3 9.45 -20.61 -3.79
C SER A 3 8.93 -19.28 -4.34
N LEU A 4 8.32 -19.31 -5.53
CA LEU A 4 7.74 -18.12 -6.15
C LEU A 4 6.55 -17.59 -5.34
N LYS A 5 5.68 -18.49 -4.84
CA LYS A 5 4.58 -18.11 -3.95
C LYS A 5 5.11 -17.52 -2.65
N ALA A 6 6.15 -18.11 -2.06
CA ALA A 6 6.75 -17.59 -0.84
C ALA A 6 7.28 -16.18 -1.02
N LEU A 7 8.02 -15.94 -2.11
CA LEU A 7 8.54 -14.61 -2.42
C LEU A 7 7.40 -13.60 -2.65
N HIS A 8 6.37 -14.00 -3.37
CA HIS A 8 5.20 -13.14 -3.58
C HIS A 8 4.54 -12.74 -2.26
N ILE A 9 4.32 -13.71 -1.36
CA ILE A 9 3.73 -13.44 -0.04
C ILE A 9 4.61 -12.50 0.78
N ILE A 10 5.92 -12.71 0.77
CA ILE A 10 6.87 -11.86 1.52
C ILE A 10 6.77 -10.41 1.01
N PHE A 11 6.82 -10.20 -0.30
CA PHE A 11 6.79 -8.85 -0.84
C PHE A 11 5.43 -8.19 -0.69
N VAL A 12 4.32 -8.94 -0.81
CA VAL A 12 2.97 -8.42 -0.56
C VAL A 12 2.85 -7.98 0.90
N THR A 13 3.30 -8.81 1.84
CA THR A 13 3.27 -8.48 3.27
C THR A 13 4.08 -7.23 3.58
N SER A 14 5.28 -7.14 3.02
CA SER A 14 6.15 -5.97 3.20
C SER A 14 5.53 -4.71 2.63
N TRP A 15 4.90 -4.80 1.47
CA TRP A 15 4.21 -3.67 0.84
C TRP A 15 3.03 -3.20 1.69
N PHE A 16 2.20 -4.13 2.18
CA PHE A 16 1.09 -3.79 3.06
C PHE A 16 1.56 -3.14 4.36
N ALA A 17 2.68 -3.59 4.91
CA ALA A 17 3.25 -2.95 6.10
C ALA A 17 3.55 -1.47 5.84
N GLY A 18 4.12 -1.15 4.68
CA GLY A 18 4.35 0.24 4.27
C GLY A 18 3.05 1.00 4.06
N LEU A 19 2.06 0.39 3.41
CA LEU A 19 0.75 1.00 3.18
C LEU A 19 -0.02 1.25 4.49
N PHE A 20 0.23 0.44 5.52
CA PHE A 20 -0.36 0.66 6.85
C PHE A 20 0.33 1.80 7.60
N TYR A 21 1.64 1.91 7.45
CA TYR A 21 2.42 2.84 8.28
C TYR A 21 2.48 4.25 7.69
N LEU A 22 2.59 4.38 6.38
CA LEU A 22 2.74 5.69 5.73
C LEU A 22 1.57 6.65 6.03
N PRO A 23 0.29 6.23 5.93
CA PRO A 23 -0.81 7.12 6.29
C PRO A 23 -0.81 7.51 7.77
N ARG A 24 -0.26 6.68 8.66
CA ARG A 24 -0.10 7.03 10.07
C ARG A 24 0.87 8.18 10.25
N LEU A 25 1.94 8.21 9.46
CA LEU A 25 2.84 9.35 9.43
C LEU A 25 2.12 10.61 8.96
N PHE A 26 1.23 10.49 7.98
CA PHE A 26 0.40 11.62 7.51
C PHE A 26 -0.51 12.14 8.62
N VAL A 27 -1.12 11.25 9.41
CA VAL A 27 -1.94 11.66 10.55
C VAL A 27 -1.12 12.51 11.52
N ASN A 28 0.06 12.03 11.89
CA ASN A 28 0.95 12.76 12.79
C ASN A 28 1.43 14.08 12.17
N HIS A 29 1.77 14.06 10.88
CA HIS A 29 2.23 15.26 10.15
C HIS A 29 1.15 16.35 10.14
N ALA A 30 -0.11 15.96 9.95
CA ALA A 30 -1.23 16.91 9.92
C ALA A 30 -1.52 17.52 11.30
N MET A 31 -1.09 16.87 12.38
CA MET A 31 -1.33 17.32 13.76
C MET A 31 -0.24 18.25 14.29
N VAL A 32 0.97 18.23 13.73
CA VAL A 32 2.09 19.03 14.24
C VAL A 32 2.18 20.37 13.52
N GLU A 33 2.60 21.40 14.27
CA GLU A 33 2.78 22.76 13.74
C GLU A 33 4.24 23.18 13.71
N ASP A 34 5.08 22.51 14.49
CA ASP A 34 6.51 22.78 14.59
C ASP A 34 7.25 22.43 13.30
N THR A 35 8.00 23.38 12.75
CA THR A 35 8.71 23.24 11.49
C THR A 35 9.74 22.09 11.52
N ALA A 36 10.50 21.95 12.59
CA ALA A 36 11.50 20.90 12.71
C ALA A 36 10.85 19.51 12.70
N THR A 37 9.73 19.35 13.40
CA THR A 37 8.98 18.09 13.42
C THR A 37 8.37 17.80 12.08
N ARG A 38 7.81 18.78 11.39
CA ARG A 38 7.26 18.62 10.04
C ARG A 38 8.33 18.18 9.05
N GLU A 39 9.51 18.78 9.11
CA GLU A 39 10.63 18.40 8.24
C GLU A 39 11.07 16.97 8.50
N ARG A 40 11.13 16.56 9.76
CA ARG A 40 11.49 15.20 10.14
C ARG A 40 10.47 14.19 9.64
N LEU A 41 9.18 14.47 9.80
CA LEU A 41 8.11 13.61 9.31
C LEU A 41 8.12 13.52 7.78
N ALA A 42 8.34 14.63 7.08
CA ALA A 42 8.44 14.64 5.63
C ALA A 42 9.58 13.73 5.16
N LEU A 43 10.72 13.77 5.84
CA LEU A 43 11.86 12.91 5.54
C LEU A 43 11.53 11.43 5.77
N MET A 44 10.88 11.11 6.89
CA MET A 44 10.46 9.74 7.20
C MET A 44 9.47 9.20 6.16
N GLU A 45 8.51 10.02 5.76
CA GLU A 45 7.52 9.66 4.73
C GLU A 45 8.20 9.37 3.40
N MET A 46 9.12 10.21 2.99
CA MET A 46 9.85 10.04 1.73
C MET A 46 10.71 8.77 1.75
N LYS A 47 11.43 8.52 2.84
CA LYS A 47 12.27 7.33 2.98
C LYS A 47 11.43 6.06 2.98
N LEU A 48 10.30 6.06 3.69
CA LEU A 48 9.39 4.92 3.74
C LEU A 48 8.81 4.66 2.34
N TYR A 49 8.35 5.69 1.65
CA TYR A 49 7.78 5.56 0.32
C TYR A 49 8.80 4.98 -0.66
N ARG A 50 10.04 5.47 -0.63
CA ARG A 50 11.12 4.96 -1.48
C ARG A 50 11.49 3.52 -1.15
N PHE A 51 11.37 3.12 0.12
CA PHE A 51 11.65 1.75 0.53
C PHE A 51 10.55 0.80 0.10
N MET A 52 9.29 1.20 0.28
CA MET A 52 8.16 0.31 0.00
C MET A 52 7.81 0.19 -1.48
N THR A 53 8.19 1.17 -2.30
CA THR A 53 7.86 1.16 -3.74
C THR A 53 8.49 -0.03 -4.48
N PRO A 54 9.81 -0.33 -4.33
CA PRO A 54 10.38 -1.54 -4.94
C PRO A 54 9.72 -2.82 -4.43
N LEU A 55 9.35 -2.87 -3.15
CA LEU A 55 8.69 -4.03 -2.56
C LEU A 55 7.32 -4.26 -3.21
N GLY A 56 6.57 -3.20 -3.45
CA GLY A 56 5.30 -3.27 -4.15
C GLY A 56 5.46 -3.72 -5.59
N ILE A 57 6.46 -3.20 -6.29
CA ILE A 57 6.77 -3.61 -7.66
C ILE A 57 7.11 -5.09 -7.73
N LEU A 58 7.95 -5.59 -6.82
CA LEU A 58 8.31 -7.01 -6.75
C LEU A 58 7.10 -7.87 -6.43
N ALA A 59 6.23 -7.42 -5.53
CA ALA A 59 4.99 -8.12 -5.22
C ALA A 59 4.12 -8.31 -6.48
N LEU A 60 3.98 -7.25 -7.27
CA LEU A 60 3.20 -7.28 -8.51
C LEU A 60 3.86 -8.17 -9.56
N VAL A 61 5.18 -8.08 -9.72
CA VAL A 61 5.93 -8.90 -10.68
C VAL A 61 5.75 -10.38 -10.36
N PHE A 62 5.94 -10.77 -9.10
CA PHE A 62 5.77 -12.19 -8.71
C PHE A 62 4.32 -12.63 -8.82
N GLY A 63 3.37 -11.76 -8.53
CA GLY A 63 1.95 -12.06 -8.68
C GLY A 63 1.56 -12.31 -10.14
N LEU A 64 2.03 -11.47 -11.05
CA LEU A 64 1.79 -11.64 -12.48
C LEU A 64 2.49 -12.90 -13.01
N TRP A 65 3.70 -13.17 -12.56
CA TRP A 65 4.42 -14.38 -12.93
C TRP A 65 3.65 -15.64 -12.53
N LEU A 66 3.13 -15.68 -11.29
CA LEU A 66 2.31 -16.80 -10.84
C LEU A 66 1.06 -16.96 -11.69
N TRP A 67 0.41 -15.85 -12.06
CA TRP A 67 -0.82 -15.89 -12.86
C TRP A 67 -0.54 -16.40 -14.27
N PHE A 68 0.39 -15.75 -14.98
CA PHE A 68 0.64 -16.06 -16.39
C PHE A 68 1.53 -17.29 -16.58
N GLY A 69 2.50 -17.51 -15.67
CA GLY A 69 3.44 -18.60 -15.80
C GLY A 69 2.89 -19.95 -15.37
N PHE A 70 1.91 -20.00 -14.47
CA PHE A 70 1.37 -21.24 -13.93
C PHE A 70 -0.13 -21.40 -14.19
N GLY A 71 -0.73 -20.54 -14.98
CA GLY A 71 -2.09 -20.71 -15.47
C GLY A 71 -3.19 -20.58 -14.43
N PHE A 72 -2.97 -19.88 -13.33
CA PHE A 72 -4.03 -19.63 -12.35
C PHE A 72 -5.16 -18.83 -13.00
N ALA A 73 -6.38 -19.32 -12.88
CA ALA A 73 -7.56 -18.70 -13.46
C ALA A 73 -8.77 -18.88 -12.55
N GLY A 74 -9.74 -17.98 -12.70
CA GLY A 74 -10.97 -18.01 -11.91
C GLY A 74 -11.47 -16.61 -11.62
N GLY A 75 -12.76 -16.49 -11.26
CA GLY A 75 -13.37 -15.22 -10.93
C GLY A 75 -12.74 -14.52 -9.73
N TRP A 76 -12.37 -15.31 -8.71
CA TRP A 76 -11.70 -14.77 -7.53
C TRP A 76 -10.38 -14.07 -7.87
N LEU A 77 -9.69 -14.55 -8.89
CA LEU A 77 -8.44 -13.95 -9.35
C LEU A 77 -8.68 -12.61 -10.01
N HIS A 78 -9.75 -12.49 -10.80
CA HIS A 78 -10.14 -11.21 -11.38
C HIS A 78 -10.54 -10.18 -10.32
N ALA A 79 -11.28 -10.60 -9.30
CA ALA A 79 -11.65 -9.74 -8.17
C ALA A 79 -10.38 -9.28 -7.42
N LYS A 80 -9.45 -10.18 -7.16
CA LYS A 80 -8.18 -9.87 -6.53
C LYS A 80 -7.38 -8.86 -7.35
N THR A 81 -7.35 -9.04 -8.67
CA THR A 81 -6.64 -8.13 -9.59
C THR A 81 -7.23 -6.73 -9.53
N LEU A 82 -8.55 -6.61 -9.49
CA LEU A 82 -9.21 -5.31 -9.36
C LEU A 82 -8.83 -4.61 -8.05
N LEU A 83 -8.79 -5.36 -6.95
CA LEU A 83 -8.36 -4.83 -5.66
C LEU A 83 -6.91 -4.39 -5.67
N VAL A 84 -6.04 -5.13 -6.35
CA VAL A 84 -4.62 -4.79 -6.50
C VAL A 84 -4.44 -3.50 -7.29
N ILE A 85 -5.22 -3.32 -8.35
CA ILE A 85 -5.23 -2.07 -9.12
C ILE A 85 -5.62 -0.90 -8.22
N GLY A 86 -6.63 -1.10 -7.36
CA GLY A 86 -7.01 -0.10 -6.37
C GLY A 86 -5.89 0.22 -5.39
N LEU A 87 -5.13 -0.81 -4.96
CA LEU A 87 -3.97 -0.61 -4.08
C LEU A 87 -2.85 0.15 -4.75
N VAL A 88 -2.59 -0.10 -6.03
CA VAL A 88 -1.60 0.66 -6.80
C VAL A 88 -2.01 2.12 -6.87
N GLY A 89 -3.28 2.39 -7.15
CA GLY A 89 -3.82 3.75 -7.13
C GLY A 89 -3.66 4.41 -5.76
N TYR A 90 -3.93 3.68 -4.68
CA TYR A 90 -3.73 4.14 -3.32
C TYR A 90 -2.26 4.49 -3.05
N HIS A 91 -1.35 3.62 -3.46
CA HIS A 91 0.10 3.83 -3.32
C HIS A 91 0.55 5.11 -4.03
N LEU A 92 0.10 5.30 -5.26
CA LEU A 92 0.43 6.51 -6.04
C LEU A 92 -0.17 7.76 -5.39
N TYR A 93 -1.38 7.64 -4.85
CA TYR A 93 -2.02 8.75 -4.14
C TYR A 93 -1.26 9.11 -2.86
N CYS A 94 -0.74 8.09 -2.13
CA CYS A 94 0.15 8.32 -0.99
C CYS A 94 1.39 9.11 -1.41
N GLY A 95 1.95 8.82 -2.57
CA GLY A 95 3.08 9.58 -3.11
C GLY A 95 2.72 11.04 -3.37
N LYS A 96 1.51 11.30 -3.88
CA LYS A 96 1.02 12.67 -4.07
C LYS A 96 0.87 13.38 -2.73
N LEU A 97 0.26 12.72 -1.74
CA LEU A 97 0.08 13.30 -0.40
C LEU A 97 1.43 13.59 0.26
N MET A 98 2.39 12.69 0.10
CA MET A 98 3.76 12.89 0.60
C MET A 98 4.38 14.15 0.00
N ARG A 99 4.24 14.34 -1.30
CA ARG A 99 4.75 15.55 -1.98
C ARG A 99 4.02 16.80 -1.52
N ASP A 100 2.71 16.72 -1.29
CA ASP A 100 1.92 17.85 -0.78
C ASP A 100 2.38 18.27 0.61
N PHE A 101 2.67 17.31 1.49
CA PHE A 101 3.22 17.62 2.82
C PHE A 101 4.62 18.26 2.70
N ALA A 102 5.48 17.70 1.87
CA ALA A 102 6.85 18.21 1.69
C ALA A 102 6.85 19.64 1.15
N ALA A 103 5.87 19.98 0.32
CA ALA A 103 5.73 21.32 -0.27
C ALA A 103 4.87 22.27 0.56
N GLY A 104 4.34 21.81 1.71
CA GLY A 104 3.47 22.63 2.56
C GLY A 104 2.07 22.87 1.99
N ARG A 105 1.63 22.03 1.05
CA ARG A 105 0.34 22.21 0.36
C ARG A 105 -0.79 21.35 0.94
N ASN A 106 -0.56 20.67 2.06
CA ASN A 106 -1.59 19.84 2.67
C ASN A 106 -2.77 20.69 3.15
N THR A 107 -3.98 20.32 2.74
CA THR A 107 -5.22 20.99 3.12
C THR A 107 -6.16 20.08 3.92
N ARG A 108 -5.76 18.81 4.17
CA ARG A 108 -6.61 17.83 4.82
C ARG A 108 -6.28 17.70 6.29
N SER A 109 -7.32 17.40 7.10
CA SER A 109 -7.17 17.24 8.55
C SER A 109 -6.62 15.85 8.89
N HIS A 110 -6.11 15.72 10.13
CA HIS A 110 -5.66 14.42 10.64
C HIS A 110 -6.80 13.40 10.70
N VAL A 111 -8.03 13.85 10.90
CA VAL A 111 -9.20 12.94 10.91
C VAL A 111 -9.40 12.31 9.54
N TRP A 112 -9.26 13.07 8.46
CA TRP A 112 -9.34 12.55 7.09
C TRP A 112 -8.29 11.45 6.87
N TYR A 113 -7.06 11.67 7.34
CA TYR A 113 -5.98 10.69 7.20
C TYR A 113 -6.21 9.43 8.03
N ARG A 114 -6.90 9.55 9.17
CA ARG A 114 -7.27 8.37 9.98
C ARG A 114 -8.21 7.45 9.20
N TYR A 115 -9.22 7.99 8.54
CA TYR A 115 -10.11 7.20 7.69
C TYR A 115 -9.37 6.66 6.47
N PHE A 116 -8.53 7.49 5.86
CA PHE A 116 -7.70 7.08 4.74
C PHE A 116 -6.80 5.89 5.08
N ASN A 117 -6.26 5.87 6.30
CA ASN A 117 -5.38 4.80 6.79
C ASN A 117 -6.10 3.45 6.93
N GLU A 118 -7.41 3.43 7.01
CA GLU A 118 -8.17 2.18 7.17
C GLU A 118 -8.42 1.45 5.85
N ILE A 119 -8.25 2.12 4.71
CA ILE A 119 -8.50 1.53 3.39
C ILE A 119 -7.65 0.26 3.16
N PRO A 120 -6.31 0.26 3.38
CA PRO A 120 -5.52 -0.95 3.16
C PRO A 120 -5.92 -2.10 4.07
N VAL A 121 -6.37 -1.82 5.29
CA VAL A 121 -6.82 -2.85 6.23
C VAL A 121 -8.03 -3.57 5.68
N VAL A 122 -9.04 -2.85 5.21
CA VAL A 122 -10.25 -3.41 4.60
C VAL A 122 -9.89 -4.22 3.36
N VAL A 123 -9.03 -3.69 2.50
CA VAL A 123 -8.59 -4.38 1.29
C VAL A 123 -7.87 -5.69 1.65
N LEU A 124 -7.01 -5.67 2.66
CA LEU A 124 -6.30 -6.88 3.10
C LEU A 124 -7.27 -7.97 3.56
N PHE A 125 -8.29 -7.62 4.36
CA PHE A 125 -9.32 -8.58 4.77
C PHE A 125 -9.99 -9.21 3.55
N ILE A 126 -10.41 -8.40 2.60
CA ILE A 126 -11.09 -8.89 1.39
C ILE A 126 -10.16 -9.80 0.58
N VAL A 127 -8.91 -9.40 0.37
CA VAL A 127 -7.95 -10.16 -0.42
C VAL A 127 -7.66 -11.52 0.22
N VAL A 128 -7.45 -11.55 1.54
CA VAL A 128 -7.16 -12.81 2.26
C VAL A 128 -8.35 -13.76 2.17
N PHE A 129 -9.57 -13.27 2.36
CA PHE A 129 -10.76 -14.11 2.23
C PHE A 129 -10.94 -14.63 0.80
N LEU A 130 -10.66 -13.82 -0.20
CA LEU A 130 -10.73 -14.26 -1.60
C LEU A 130 -9.71 -15.37 -1.88
N VAL A 131 -8.50 -15.23 -1.37
CA VAL A 131 -7.43 -16.23 -1.60
C VAL A 131 -7.72 -17.53 -0.87
N VAL A 132 -8.17 -17.45 0.38
CA VAL A 132 -8.39 -18.66 1.22
C VAL A 132 -9.67 -19.38 0.82
N LEU A 133 -10.76 -18.66 0.65
CA LEU A 133 -12.07 -19.27 0.39
C LEU A 133 -12.30 -19.55 -1.09
N LYS A 134 -11.72 -18.74 -1.98
CA LYS A 134 -11.91 -18.87 -3.44
C LYS A 134 -13.38 -19.08 -3.81
N PRO A 135 -14.26 -18.11 -3.47
CA PRO A 135 -15.72 -18.32 -3.59
C PRO A 135 -16.21 -18.48 -5.03
N PHE A 136 -15.38 -18.14 -6.03
CA PHE A 136 -15.75 -18.31 -7.44
C PHE A 136 -14.55 -18.54 -8.37
#